data_1319ef71115aa3f26f27828fd2fcb3ed
#
_entry.id   1319ef71115aa3f26f27828fd2fcb3ed
#
_cell.length_a   1.000
_cell.length_b   1.000
_cell.length_c   1.000
_cell.angle_alpha   90.00
_cell.angle_beta   90.00
_cell.angle_gamma   90.00
#
_symmetry.space_group_name_H-M   'P 1'
#
loop_
_entity.id
_entity.type
_entity.pdbx_description
1 polymer ?
#
loop_
_entity_poly.entity_id
_entity_poly.type
_entity_poly.pdbx_seq_one_letter_code
_entity_poly.pdbx_strand_id
1 'polypeptide(L)'
;MAIMRVSRHGAGLALLLAAAWLPACANTAAQEEIRRLEARSAYESGVKSIAEDRIPLGLSSLRMAAEIEPQNPLYHNAVGAVLLNVGRYPDAQAEFQKAVEIDPTYADAFHNLGSAYAEQAKWEHPILAYRKALAQTIYASPENTYNNLGYAYWALDRRKEAEEAFRSALQLEPKLVPSHFWLGVILEKDGRKAEARRHSQGAGDLEPASMRGKRAAEVLKTMGDSK
;
A
#
# COMPACT_ATOMS: atom_id res chain seq x y z
N MET A 1 9.47 79.83 -7.40
CA MET A 1 10.08 78.77 -8.25
C MET A 1 11.00 77.92 -7.36
N ALA A 2 10.51 76.84 -6.82
CA ALA A 2 11.25 75.95 -5.89
C ALA A 2 11.60 74.65 -6.64
N ILE A 3 12.87 74.42 -6.81
CA ILE A 3 13.43 73.24 -7.50
C ILE A 3 13.61 72.11 -6.44
N MET A 4 12.80 71.07 -6.56
CA MET A 4 12.91 69.87 -5.77
C MET A 4 14.14 69.06 -6.18
N ARG A 5 15.13 68.94 -5.31
CA ARG A 5 16.26 67.99 -5.46
C ARG A 5 15.79 66.58 -5.08
N VAL A 6 15.69 65.71 -6.09
CA VAL A 6 15.47 64.29 -5.87
C VAL A 6 16.80 63.64 -5.42
N SER A 7 16.79 63.07 -4.20
CA SER A 7 17.93 62.37 -3.61
C SER A 7 18.18 61.03 -4.30
N ARG A 8 19.36 60.82 -4.86
CA ARG A 8 19.83 59.62 -5.59
C ARG A 8 20.32 58.47 -4.69
N HIS A 9 19.97 58.44 -3.41
CA HIS A 9 20.55 57.50 -2.46
C HIS A 9 19.71 56.26 -2.16
N GLY A 10 18.51 56.11 -2.76
CA GLY A 10 17.61 54.97 -2.47
C GLY A 10 17.84 53.73 -3.32
N ALA A 11 18.45 53.84 -4.51
CA ALA A 11 18.55 52.73 -5.45
C ALA A 11 19.71 51.74 -5.19
N GLY A 12 20.77 52.19 -4.49
CA GLY A 12 21.96 51.37 -4.21
C GLY A 12 21.78 50.33 -3.10
N LEU A 13 20.93 50.64 -2.11
CA LEU A 13 20.70 49.72 -0.98
C LEU A 13 19.83 48.51 -1.31
N ALA A 14 18.87 48.68 -2.22
CA ALA A 14 18.00 47.59 -2.68
C ALA A 14 18.72 46.54 -3.53
N LEU A 15 19.68 46.96 -4.36
CA LEU A 15 20.51 46.08 -5.18
C LEU A 15 21.54 45.27 -4.36
N LEU A 16 22.06 45.83 -3.28
CA LEU A 16 23.00 45.12 -2.39
C LEU A 16 22.30 44.06 -1.54
N LEU A 17 21.04 44.28 -1.13
CA LEU A 17 20.26 43.28 -0.38
C LEU A 17 19.86 42.13 -1.29
N ALA A 18 19.49 42.36 -2.55
CA ALA A 18 19.15 41.31 -3.51
C ALA A 18 20.34 40.41 -3.86
N ALA A 19 21.56 41.00 -3.96
CA ALA A 19 22.77 40.24 -4.26
C ALA A 19 23.26 39.35 -3.09
N ALA A 20 22.90 39.67 -1.85
CA ALA A 20 23.23 38.85 -0.68
C ALA A 20 22.30 37.63 -0.49
N TRP A 21 21.09 37.66 -1.07
CA TRP A 21 20.13 36.58 -0.95
C TRP A 21 20.33 35.47 -1.97
N LEU A 22 20.84 35.76 -3.15
CA LEU A 22 21.09 34.79 -4.23
C LEU A 22 22.06 33.65 -3.84
N PRO A 23 23.23 33.90 -3.22
CA PRO A 23 24.13 32.81 -2.80
C PRO A 23 23.57 31.99 -1.62
N ALA A 24 22.77 32.58 -0.74
CA ALA A 24 22.14 31.86 0.37
C ALA A 24 21.06 30.91 -0.15
N CYS A 25 20.22 31.33 -1.11
CA CYS A 25 19.22 30.46 -1.74
C CYS A 25 19.85 29.35 -2.58
N ALA A 26 20.95 29.63 -3.28
CA ALA A 26 21.66 28.60 -4.05
C ALA A 26 22.31 27.56 -3.13
N ASN A 27 22.83 27.97 -1.96
CA ASN A 27 23.39 27.05 -0.99
C ASN A 27 22.32 26.18 -0.32
N THR A 28 21.14 26.74 -0.02
CA THR A 28 20.03 25.96 0.54
C THR A 28 19.47 24.95 -0.47
N ALA A 29 19.33 25.30 -1.74
CA ALA A 29 18.88 24.38 -2.79
C ALA A 29 19.88 23.22 -3.01
N ALA A 30 21.20 23.53 -3.01
CA ALA A 30 22.21 22.49 -3.12
C ALA A 30 22.22 21.54 -1.90
N GLN A 31 22.03 22.07 -0.70
CA GLN A 31 21.92 21.26 0.52
C GLN A 31 20.65 20.38 0.50
N GLU A 32 19.54 20.88 0.00
CA GLU A 32 18.31 20.11 -0.14
C GLU A 32 18.45 18.97 -1.15
N GLU A 33 19.14 19.22 -2.27
CA GLU A 33 19.44 18.18 -3.25
C GLU A 33 20.36 17.09 -2.66
N ILE A 34 21.38 17.48 -1.92
CA ILE A 34 22.25 16.51 -1.22
C ILE A 34 21.42 15.64 -0.26
N ARG A 35 20.54 16.23 0.55
CA ARG A 35 19.66 15.49 1.45
C ARG A 35 18.77 14.50 0.70
N ARG A 36 18.19 14.88 -0.44
CA ARG A 36 17.39 13.99 -1.30
C ARG A 36 18.22 12.82 -1.82
N LEU A 37 19.44 13.07 -2.26
CA LEU A 37 20.33 12.02 -2.73
C LEU A 37 20.73 11.07 -1.60
N GLU A 38 21.01 11.58 -0.40
CA GLU A 38 21.30 10.77 0.80
C GLU A 38 20.10 9.91 1.19
N ALA A 39 18.90 10.48 1.25
CA ALA A 39 17.67 9.75 1.55
C ALA A 39 17.42 8.64 0.52
N ARG A 40 17.55 8.96 -0.76
CA ARG A 40 17.40 7.99 -1.84
C ARG A 40 18.44 6.87 -1.75
N SER A 41 19.70 7.18 -1.50
CA SER A 41 20.76 6.19 -1.33
C SER A 41 20.48 5.27 -0.14
N ALA A 42 20.02 5.83 0.98
CA ALA A 42 19.62 5.05 2.15
C ALA A 42 18.43 4.12 1.82
N TYR A 43 17.41 4.62 1.09
CA TYR A 43 16.27 3.81 0.64
C TYR A 43 16.71 2.66 -0.27
N GLU A 44 17.52 2.92 -1.31
CA GLU A 44 18.02 1.90 -2.23
C GLU A 44 18.88 0.84 -1.51
N SER A 45 19.72 1.25 -0.57
CA SER A 45 20.49 0.36 0.31
C SER A 45 19.58 -0.48 1.19
N GLY A 46 18.51 0.11 1.72
CA GLY A 46 17.51 -0.57 2.52
C GLY A 46 16.80 -1.65 1.73
N VAL A 47 16.25 -1.32 0.55
CA VAL A 47 15.58 -2.26 -0.35
C VAL A 47 16.50 -3.41 -0.74
N LYS A 48 17.75 -3.11 -1.11
CA LYS A 48 18.75 -4.13 -1.42
C LYS A 48 19.00 -5.07 -0.23
N SER A 49 19.17 -4.52 0.97
CA SER A 49 19.41 -5.32 2.17
C SER A 49 18.22 -6.25 2.50
N ILE A 50 16.98 -5.77 2.29
CA ILE A 50 15.78 -6.62 2.42
C ILE A 50 15.78 -7.76 1.40
N ALA A 51 16.11 -7.47 0.13
CA ALA A 51 16.19 -8.50 -0.92
C ALA A 51 17.27 -9.56 -0.64
N GLU A 52 18.31 -9.22 0.12
CA GLU A 52 19.37 -10.10 0.58
C GLU A 52 19.06 -10.77 1.94
N ASP A 53 17.81 -10.71 2.41
CA ASP A 53 17.32 -11.24 3.70
C ASP A 53 18.02 -10.64 4.94
N ARG A 54 18.66 -9.48 4.78
CA ARG A 54 19.29 -8.74 5.88
C ARG A 54 18.31 -7.74 6.48
N ILE A 55 17.20 -8.26 7.03
CA ILE A 55 16.03 -7.47 7.47
C ILE A 55 16.39 -6.35 8.46
N PRO A 56 17.18 -6.58 9.54
CA PRO A 56 17.49 -5.50 10.48
C PRO A 56 18.28 -4.34 9.83
N LEU A 57 19.22 -4.65 8.94
CA LEU A 57 20.02 -3.63 8.23
C LEU A 57 19.13 -2.86 7.26
N GLY A 58 18.30 -3.58 6.49
CA GLY A 58 17.35 -2.97 5.57
C GLY A 58 16.38 -2.02 6.26
N LEU A 59 15.79 -2.45 7.38
CA LEU A 59 14.89 -1.61 8.17
C LEU A 59 15.60 -0.36 8.73
N SER A 60 16.85 -0.48 9.18
CA SER A 60 17.63 0.66 9.64
C SER A 60 17.88 1.68 8.51
N SER A 61 18.25 1.20 7.33
CA SER A 61 18.49 2.07 6.16
C SER A 61 17.21 2.75 5.67
N LEU A 62 16.08 2.03 5.64
CA LEU A 62 14.79 2.62 5.26
C LEU A 62 14.32 3.69 6.26
N ARG A 63 14.53 3.45 7.57
CA ARG A 63 14.25 4.48 8.59
C ARG A 63 15.11 5.72 8.43
N MET A 64 16.39 5.53 8.13
CA MET A 64 17.28 6.67 7.83
C MET A 64 16.73 7.50 6.67
N ALA A 65 16.27 6.89 5.59
CA ALA A 65 15.63 7.61 4.49
C ALA A 65 14.41 8.41 4.93
N ALA A 66 13.53 7.82 5.75
CA ALA A 66 12.35 8.48 6.30
C ALA A 66 12.69 9.60 7.30
N GLU A 67 13.80 9.49 8.03
CA GLU A 67 14.30 10.55 8.93
C GLU A 67 14.87 11.73 8.14
N ILE A 68 15.58 11.46 7.05
CA ILE A 68 16.15 12.51 6.19
C ILE A 68 15.04 13.26 5.44
N GLU A 69 14.05 12.55 4.89
CA GLU A 69 12.90 13.12 4.18
C GLU A 69 11.57 12.67 4.81
N PRO A 70 11.17 13.26 5.96
CA PRO A 70 9.97 12.81 6.69
C PRO A 70 8.64 13.13 6.00
N GLN A 71 8.66 13.91 4.91
CA GLN A 71 7.47 14.19 4.09
C GLN A 71 7.43 13.35 2.80
N ASN A 72 8.24 12.30 2.71
CA ASN A 72 8.21 11.39 1.57
C ASN A 72 7.37 10.14 1.91
N PRO A 73 6.16 9.99 1.33
CA PRO A 73 5.25 8.89 1.67
C PRO A 73 5.81 7.51 1.29
N LEU A 74 6.66 7.45 0.26
CA LEU A 74 7.31 6.21 -0.20
C LEU A 74 8.16 5.58 0.91
N TYR A 75 8.93 6.40 1.65
CA TYR A 75 9.84 5.88 2.67
C TYR A 75 9.07 5.34 3.87
N HIS A 76 8.02 6.03 4.32
CA HIS A 76 7.12 5.54 5.37
C HIS A 76 6.43 4.25 4.95
N ASN A 77 5.91 4.19 3.73
CA ASN A 77 5.29 2.97 3.20
C ASN A 77 6.30 1.80 3.16
N ALA A 78 7.55 2.04 2.76
CA ALA A 78 8.58 1.00 2.73
C ALA A 78 8.95 0.49 4.14
N VAL A 79 9.11 1.38 5.11
CA VAL A 79 9.32 1.01 6.53
C VAL A 79 8.15 0.17 7.03
N GLY A 80 6.92 0.63 6.79
CA GLY A 80 5.69 -0.07 7.16
C GLY A 80 5.59 -1.47 6.55
N ALA A 81 5.96 -1.63 5.28
CA ALA A 81 5.94 -2.93 4.59
C ALA A 81 6.90 -3.95 5.24
N VAL A 82 8.11 -3.52 5.62
CA VAL A 82 9.04 -4.39 6.34
C VAL A 82 8.50 -4.76 7.73
N LEU A 83 7.93 -3.78 8.46
CA LEU A 83 7.34 -4.01 9.78
C LEU A 83 6.16 -4.97 9.72
N LEU A 84 5.32 -4.87 8.69
CA LEU A 84 4.20 -5.79 8.43
C LEU A 84 4.72 -7.22 8.21
N ASN A 85 5.74 -7.38 7.37
CA ASN A 85 6.34 -8.67 7.06
C ASN A 85 6.96 -9.36 8.29
N VAL A 86 7.52 -8.59 9.23
CA VAL A 86 8.09 -9.15 10.48
C VAL A 86 7.07 -9.24 11.62
N GLY A 87 5.78 -9.04 11.35
CA GLY A 87 4.70 -9.19 12.33
C GLY A 87 4.54 -8.03 13.32
N ARG A 88 5.22 -6.90 13.08
CA ARG A 88 5.09 -5.69 13.92
C ARG A 88 3.92 -4.82 13.46
N TYR A 89 2.72 -5.38 13.51
CA TYR A 89 1.51 -4.80 12.92
C TYR A 89 1.14 -3.39 13.43
N PRO A 90 1.20 -3.08 14.73
CA PRO A 90 0.90 -1.73 15.20
C PRO A 90 1.91 -0.67 14.70
N ASP A 91 3.18 -1.05 14.61
CA ASP A 91 4.22 -0.16 14.10
C ASP A 91 4.08 0.06 12.58
N ALA A 92 3.77 -1.02 11.84
CA ALA A 92 3.47 -0.97 10.42
C ALA A 92 2.27 -0.05 10.14
N GLN A 93 1.18 -0.20 10.92
CA GLN A 93 0.01 0.67 10.84
C GLN A 93 0.38 2.14 11.00
N ALA A 94 1.22 2.48 12.00
CA ALA A 94 1.64 3.84 12.25
C ALA A 94 2.42 4.46 11.06
N GLU A 95 3.30 3.68 10.44
CA GLU A 95 4.05 4.16 9.28
C GLU A 95 3.17 4.29 8.03
N PHE A 96 2.27 3.34 7.75
CA PHE A 96 1.31 3.48 6.65
C PHE A 96 0.34 4.64 6.86
N GLN A 97 -0.07 4.91 8.11
CA GLN A 97 -0.91 6.05 8.44
C GLN A 97 -0.21 7.37 8.08
N LYS A 98 1.08 7.53 8.42
CA LYS A 98 1.88 8.68 7.98
C LYS A 98 1.94 8.80 6.45
N ALA A 99 2.17 7.68 5.75
CA ALA A 99 2.23 7.70 4.29
C ALA A 99 0.94 8.22 3.65
N VAL A 100 -0.24 7.78 4.13
CA VAL A 100 -1.54 8.23 3.60
C VAL A 100 -1.95 9.63 4.07
N GLU A 101 -1.39 10.13 5.17
CA GLU A 101 -1.55 11.52 5.61
C GLU A 101 -0.73 12.47 4.76
N ILE A 102 0.48 12.07 4.36
CA ILE A 102 1.36 12.84 3.47
C ILE A 102 0.81 12.85 2.04
N ASP A 103 0.41 11.68 1.52
CA ASP A 103 -0.20 11.53 0.20
C ASP A 103 -1.51 10.77 0.27
N PRO A 104 -2.66 11.48 0.34
CA PRO A 104 -3.99 10.87 0.35
C PRO A 104 -4.39 10.16 -0.95
N THR A 105 -3.55 10.19 -1.97
CA THR A 105 -3.78 9.49 -3.25
C THR A 105 -2.92 8.22 -3.40
N TYR A 106 -2.08 7.91 -2.42
CA TYR A 106 -1.16 6.78 -2.46
C TYR A 106 -1.91 5.44 -2.22
N ALA A 107 -2.38 4.82 -3.29
CA ALA A 107 -3.19 3.61 -3.25
C ALA A 107 -2.52 2.44 -2.52
N ASP A 108 -1.22 2.18 -2.80
CA ASP A 108 -0.49 1.08 -2.16
C ASP A 108 -0.36 1.27 -0.65
N ALA A 109 -0.20 2.50 -0.17
CA ALA A 109 -0.15 2.77 1.26
C ALA A 109 -1.51 2.52 1.94
N PHE A 110 -2.64 2.84 1.29
CA PHE A 110 -3.97 2.47 1.77
C PHE A 110 -4.18 0.96 1.77
N HIS A 111 -3.74 0.24 0.74
CA HIS A 111 -3.78 -1.23 0.72
C HIS A 111 -3.00 -1.82 1.89
N ASN A 112 -1.77 -1.38 2.09
CA ASN A 112 -0.89 -1.86 3.15
C ASN A 112 -1.44 -1.52 4.55
N LEU A 113 -2.02 -0.33 4.71
CA LEU A 113 -2.74 0.06 5.94
C LEU A 113 -3.90 -0.89 6.23
N GLY A 114 -4.69 -1.22 5.21
CA GLY A 114 -5.76 -2.22 5.30
C GLY A 114 -5.23 -3.58 5.74
N SER A 115 -4.12 -4.03 5.16
CA SER A 115 -3.47 -5.29 5.52
C SER A 115 -2.98 -5.28 6.96
N ALA A 116 -2.36 -4.19 7.42
CA ALA A 116 -1.93 -4.06 8.82
C ALA A 116 -3.08 -4.07 9.83
N TYR A 117 -4.26 -3.54 9.47
CA TYR A 117 -5.47 -3.66 10.28
C TYR A 117 -6.03 -5.08 10.28
N ALA A 118 -6.03 -5.75 9.12
CA ALA A 118 -6.54 -7.12 8.98
C ALA A 118 -5.74 -8.12 9.84
N GLU A 119 -4.41 -7.99 9.87
CA GLU A 119 -3.53 -8.80 10.72
C GLU A 119 -3.80 -8.61 12.23
N GLN A 120 -4.40 -7.48 12.61
CA GLN A 120 -4.86 -7.21 13.98
C GLN A 120 -6.32 -7.63 14.22
N ALA A 121 -6.97 -8.29 13.26
CA ALA A 121 -8.38 -8.69 13.29
C ALA A 121 -9.37 -7.51 13.52
N LYS A 122 -9.02 -6.31 13.12
CA LYS A 122 -9.84 -5.08 13.24
C LYS A 122 -10.67 -4.85 11.97
N TRP A 123 -11.55 -5.79 11.63
CA TRP A 123 -12.12 -6.00 10.29
C TRP A 123 -12.87 -4.82 9.64
N GLU A 124 -13.42 -3.89 10.42
CA GLU A 124 -14.06 -2.70 9.83
C GLU A 124 -13.05 -1.70 9.25
N HIS A 125 -11.88 -1.57 9.86
CA HIS A 125 -10.85 -0.63 9.43
C HIS A 125 -10.23 -0.99 8.07
N PRO A 126 -9.87 -2.28 7.79
CA PRO A 126 -9.36 -2.66 6.49
C PRO A 126 -10.36 -2.40 5.36
N ILE A 127 -11.66 -2.59 5.58
CA ILE A 127 -12.67 -2.31 4.56
C ILE A 127 -12.59 -0.85 4.09
N LEU A 128 -12.49 0.09 5.03
CA LEU A 128 -12.37 1.52 4.71
C LEU A 128 -11.07 1.80 3.95
N ALA A 129 -9.95 1.25 4.42
CA ALA A 129 -8.64 1.46 3.80
C ALA A 129 -8.57 0.87 2.38
N TYR A 130 -9.04 -0.37 2.18
CA TYR A 130 -9.09 -1.00 0.85
C TYR A 130 -10.00 -0.25 -0.12
N ARG A 131 -11.15 0.24 0.34
CA ARG A 131 -12.02 1.08 -0.49
C ARG A 131 -11.37 2.39 -0.89
N LYS A 132 -10.57 3.01 -0.01
CA LYS A 132 -9.79 4.20 -0.35
C LYS A 132 -8.70 3.89 -1.39
N ALA A 133 -8.00 2.75 -1.27
CA ALA A 133 -7.05 2.30 -2.28
C ALA A 133 -7.72 2.11 -3.65
N LEU A 134 -8.86 1.41 -3.70
CA LEU A 134 -9.62 1.13 -4.92
C LEU A 134 -10.27 2.36 -5.56
N ALA A 135 -10.44 3.44 -4.80
CA ALA A 135 -10.96 4.71 -5.33
C ALA A 135 -9.88 5.54 -6.07
N GLN A 136 -8.61 5.17 -5.99
CA GLN A 136 -7.53 5.88 -6.66
C GLN A 136 -7.49 5.56 -8.16
N THR A 137 -7.30 6.58 -8.99
CA THR A 137 -7.27 6.42 -10.47
C THR A 137 -6.04 5.66 -10.95
N ILE A 138 -4.92 5.81 -10.25
CA ILE A 138 -3.64 5.14 -10.57
C ILE A 138 -3.38 4.12 -9.46
N TYR A 139 -3.65 2.86 -9.76
CA TYR A 139 -3.41 1.76 -8.84
C TYR A 139 -2.97 0.50 -9.61
N ALA A 140 -1.80 -0.03 -9.27
CA ALA A 140 -1.14 -1.08 -10.04
C ALA A 140 -1.74 -2.48 -9.82
N SER A 141 -2.26 -2.78 -8.61
CA SER A 141 -2.69 -4.14 -8.23
C SER A 141 -4.04 -4.16 -7.51
N PRO A 142 -5.11 -3.66 -8.15
CA PRO A 142 -6.44 -3.61 -7.54
C PRO A 142 -7.04 -4.98 -7.27
N GLU A 143 -6.67 -6.03 -8.04
CA GLU A 143 -7.15 -7.41 -7.88
C GLU A 143 -6.84 -7.98 -6.49
N ASN A 144 -5.63 -7.77 -5.98
CA ASN A 144 -5.24 -8.20 -4.64
C ASN A 144 -6.01 -7.44 -3.55
N THR A 145 -6.27 -6.15 -3.78
CA THR A 145 -7.05 -5.35 -2.85
C THR A 145 -8.52 -5.76 -2.82
N TYR A 146 -9.12 -6.08 -3.97
CA TYR A 146 -10.47 -6.65 -4.01
C TYR A 146 -10.54 -8.00 -3.30
N ASN A 147 -9.54 -8.86 -3.48
CA ASN A 147 -9.46 -10.14 -2.75
C ASN A 147 -9.40 -9.91 -1.22
N ASN A 148 -8.55 -9.02 -0.76
CA ASN A 148 -8.40 -8.73 0.67
C ASN A 148 -9.65 -8.04 1.25
N LEU A 149 -10.31 -7.17 0.47
CA LEU A 149 -11.59 -6.58 0.81
C LEU A 149 -12.68 -7.66 0.95
N GLY A 150 -12.72 -8.61 0.02
CA GLY A 150 -13.63 -9.76 0.08
C GLY A 150 -13.42 -10.59 1.35
N TYR A 151 -12.16 -10.84 1.72
CA TYR A 151 -11.84 -11.55 2.96
C TYR A 151 -12.26 -10.75 4.21
N ALA A 152 -12.07 -9.44 4.24
CA ALA A 152 -12.52 -8.60 5.33
C ALA A 152 -14.05 -8.62 5.50
N TYR A 153 -14.80 -8.57 4.39
CA TYR A 153 -16.26 -8.74 4.42
C TYR A 153 -16.68 -10.14 4.88
N TRP A 154 -15.99 -11.18 4.42
CA TRP A 154 -16.23 -12.55 4.86
C TRP A 154 -16.03 -12.72 6.37
N ALA A 155 -14.97 -12.13 6.93
CA ALA A 155 -14.69 -12.18 8.37
C ALA A 155 -15.80 -11.53 9.24
N LEU A 156 -16.58 -10.61 8.66
CA LEU A 156 -17.74 -9.97 9.28
C LEU A 156 -19.07 -10.63 8.91
N ASP A 157 -19.06 -11.82 8.30
CA ASP A 157 -20.23 -12.54 7.75
C ASP A 157 -21.07 -11.71 6.74
N ARG A 158 -20.43 -10.73 6.10
CA ARG A 158 -21.04 -9.90 5.03
C ARG A 158 -20.84 -10.59 3.68
N ARG A 159 -21.51 -11.73 3.50
CA ARG A 159 -21.27 -12.67 2.39
C ARG A 159 -21.52 -12.09 1.02
N LYS A 160 -22.55 -11.25 0.86
CA LYS A 160 -22.89 -10.64 -0.44
C LYS A 160 -21.79 -9.70 -0.90
N GLU A 161 -21.32 -8.83 -0.01
CA GLU A 161 -20.23 -7.90 -0.32
C GLU A 161 -18.90 -8.66 -0.52
N ALA A 162 -18.68 -9.75 0.21
CA ALA A 162 -17.52 -10.60 0.00
C ALA A 162 -17.56 -11.26 -1.41
N GLU A 163 -18.71 -11.80 -1.82
CA GLU A 163 -18.89 -12.36 -3.17
C GLU A 163 -18.61 -11.32 -4.25
N GLU A 164 -19.17 -10.11 -4.13
CA GLU A 164 -18.96 -9.02 -5.09
C GLU A 164 -17.48 -8.65 -5.21
N ALA A 165 -16.80 -8.53 -4.07
CA ALA A 165 -15.38 -8.19 -4.05
C ALA A 165 -14.52 -9.28 -4.68
N PHE A 166 -14.74 -10.57 -4.37
CA PHE A 166 -13.99 -11.65 -5.00
C PHE A 166 -14.26 -11.77 -6.51
N ARG A 167 -15.51 -11.52 -6.95
CA ARG A 167 -15.83 -11.46 -8.37
C ARG A 167 -15.10 -10.32 -9.08
N SER A 168 -15.05 -9.15 -8.45
CA SER A 168 -14.28 -8.01 -8.97
C SER A 168 -12.78 -8.34 -9.09
N ALA A 169 -12.22 -9.03 -8.11
CA ALA A 169 -10.83 -9.51 -8.19
C ALA A 169 -10.62 -10.45 -9.39
N LEU A 170 -11.54 -11.40 -9.64
CA LEU A 170 -11.46 -12.33 -10.78
C LEU A 170 -11.76 -11.70 -12.14
N GLN A 171 -12.45 -10.57 -12.20
CA GLN A 171 -12.59 -9.81 -13.44
C GLN A 171 -11.27 -9.19 -13.88
N LEU A 172 -10.42 -8.80 -12.93
CA LEU A 172 -9.11 -8.22 -13.16
C LEU A 172 -8.04 -9.30 -13.36
N GLU A 173 -8.01 -10.31 -12.50
CA GLU A 173 -7.10 -11.45 -12.57
C GLU A 173 -7.89 -12.77 -12.51
N PRO A 174 -8.25 -13.34 -13.68
CA PRO A 174 -9.08 -14.56 -13.77
C PRO A 174 -8.46 -15.81 -13.15
N LYS A 175 -7.15 -15.80 -12.85
CA LYS A 175 -6.43 -16.92 -12.26
C LYS A 175 -6.09 -16.71 -10.78
N LEU A 176 -6.70 -15.72 -10.12
CA LEU A 176 -6.42 -15.43 -8.71
C LEU A 176 -7.01 -16.52 -7.81
N VAL A 177 -6.16 -17.49 -7.46
CA VAL A 177 -6.53 -18.69 -6.68
C VAL A 177 -7.23 -18.37 -5.35
N PRO A 178 -6.78 -17.40 -4.54
CA PRO A 178 -7.49 -17.05 -3.30
C PRO A 178 -8.95 -16.65 -3.53
N SER A 179 -9.25 -15.87 -4.57
CA SER A 179 -10.60 -15.43 -4.87
C SER A 179 -11.49 -16.59 -5.37
N HIS A 180 -10.95 -17.50 -6.19
CA HIS A 180 -11.65 -18.73 -6.57
C HIS A 180 -11.99 -19.57 -5.34
N PHE A 181 -11.04 -19.78 -4.45
CA PHE A 181 -11.26 -20.55 -3.22
C PHE A 181 -12.38 -19.98 -2.37
N TRP A 182 -12.34 -18.68 -2.06
CA TRP A 182 -13.33 -18.05 -1.19
C TRP A 182 -14.71 -17.99 -1.85
N LEU A 183 -14.80 -17.76 -3.15
CA LEU A 183 -16.07 -17.86 -3.89
C LEU A 183 -16.65 -19.27 -3.81
N GLY A 184 -15.82 -20.30 -3.97
CA GLY A 184 -16.24 -21.68 -3.77
C GLY A 184 -16.88 -21.90 -2.40
N VAL A 185 -16.24 -21.41 -1.34
CA VAL A 185 -16.73 -21.51 0.05
C VAL A 185 -18.04 -20.76 0.27
N ILE A 186 -18.16 -19.53 -0.23
CA ILE A 186 -19.38 -18.70 -0.10
C ILE A 186 -20.54 -19.37 -0.81
N LEU A 187 -20.35 -19.74 -2.08
CA LEU A 187 -21.37 -20.31 -2.93
C LEU A 187 -21.87 -21.67 -2.43
N GLU A 188 -20.97 -22.47 -1.83
CA GLU A 188 -21.34 -23.72 -1.17
C GLU A 188 -22.28 -23.46 0.02
N LYS A 189 -21.92 -22.52 0.89
CA LYS A 189 -22.75 -22.14 2.05
C LYS A 189 -24.12 -21.59 1.63
N ASP A 190 -24.20 -20.93 0.48
CA ASP A 190 -25.44 -20.38 -0.07
C ASP A 190 -26.23 -21.40 -0.89
N GLY A 191 -25.78 -22.68 -0.95
CA GLY A 191 -26.43 -23.76 -1.67
C GLY A 191 -26.29 -23.69 -3.20
N ARG A 192 -25.50 -22.82 -3.74
CA ARG A 192 -25.23 -22.62 -5.19
C ARG A 192 -24.17 -23.61 -5.68
N LYS A 193 -24.46 -24.90 -5.51
CA LYS A 193 -23.51 -26.02 -5.71
C LYS A 193 -22.82 -26.03 -7.08
N ALA A 194 -23.52 -25.71 -8.16
CA ALA A 194 -22.93 -25.73 -9.51
C ALA A 194 -21.87 -24.65 -9.71
N GLU A 195 -22.09 -23.47 -9.17
CA GLU A 195 -21.12 -22.36 -9.21
C GLU A 195 -19.96 -22.63 -8.25
N ALA A 196 -20.25 -23.08 -7.03
CA ALA A 196 -19.26 -23.47 -6.03
C ALA A 196 -18.27 -24.49 -6.61
N ARG A 197 -18.79 -25.52 -7.32
CA ARG A 197 -17.96 -26.53 -7.98
C ARG A 197 -17.00 -25.92 -9.00
N ARG A 198 -17.48 -25.02 -9.86
CA ARG A 198 -16.62 -24.37 -10.86
C ARG A 198 -15.47 -23.58 -10.24
N HIS A 199 -15.75 -22.81 -9.19
CA HIS A 199 -14.73 -22.03 -8.51
C HIS A 199 -13.77 -22.91 -7.71
N SER A 200 -14.26 -23.96 -7.03
CA SER A 200 -13.38 -24.91 -6.33
C SER A 200 -12.50 -25.69 -7.31
N GLN A 201 -12.98 -26.06 -8.49
CA GLN A 201 -12.15 -26.64 -9.56
C GLN A 201 -11.07 -25.66 -10.01
N GLY A 202 -11.44 -24.39 -10.29
CA GLY A 202 -10.46 -23.36 -10.66
C GLY A 202 -9.33 -23.22 -9.64
N ALA A 203 -9.65 -23.21 -8.34
CA ALA A 203 -8.62 -23.15 -7.30
C ALA A 203 -7.75 -24.42 -7.25
N GLY A 204 -8.36 -25.59 -7.40
CA GLY A 204 -7.66 -26.87 -7.38
C GLY A 204 -6.75 -27.08 -8.60
N ASP A 205 -7.22 -26.71 -9.79
CA ASP A 205 -6.48 -26.90 -11.05
C ASP A 205 -5.29 -25.91 -11.15
N LEU A 206 -5.47 -24.68 -10.67
CA LEU A 206 -4.42 -23.65 -10.71
C LEU A 206 -3.27 -23.92 -9.72
N GLU A 207 -3.60 -24.37 -8.50
CA GLU A 207 -2.61 -24.64 -7.45
C GLU A 207 -2.90 -25.91 -6.66
N PRO A 208 -2.81 -27.12 -7.28
CA PRO A 208 -3.21 -28.36 -6.64
C PRO A 208 -2.39 -28.74 -5.40
N ALA A 209 -1.15 -28.29 -5.33
CA ALA A 209 -0.25 -28.55 -4.20
C ALA A 209 -0.43 -27.59 -3.03
N SER A 210 -1.06 -26.42 -3.24
CA SER A 210 -1.29 -25.42 -2.20
C SER A 210 -2.32 -25.90 -1.16
N MET A 211 -2.32 -25.31 0.01
CA MET A 211 -3.33 -25.60 1.04
C MET A 211 -4.75 -25.29 0.53
N ARG A 212 -4.92 -24.19 -0.22
CA ARG A 212 -6.22 -23.80 -0.81
C ARG A 212 -6.67 -24.79 -1.89
N GLY A 213 -5.77 -25.22 -2.77
CA GLY A 213 -6.07 -26.23 -3.78
C GLY A 213 -6.47 -27.56 -3.18
N LYS A 214 -5.74 -28.04 -2.17
CA LYS A 214 -6.11 -29.28 -1.45
C LYS A 214 -7.48 -29.18 -0.78
N ARG A 215 -7.76 -28.06 -0.10
CA ARG A 215 -9.06 -27.84 0.53
C ARG A 215 -10.20 -27.68 -0.47
N ALA A 216 -9.94 -27.05 -1.61
CA ALA A 216 -10.91 -27.00 -2.73
C ALA A 216 -11.23 -28.40 -3.26
N ALA A 217 -10.24 -29.27 -3.36
CA ALA A 217 -10.43 -30.68 -3.75
C ALA A 217 -11.26 -31.47 -2.72
N GLU A 218 -11.07 -31.20 -1.42
CA GLU A 218 -11.91 -31.80 -0.34
C GLU A 218 -13.37 -31.35 -0.49
N VAL A 219 -13.62 -30.06 -0.70
CA VAL A 219 -14.97 -29.50 -0.94
C VAL A 219 -15.62 -30.16 -2.15
N LEU A 220 -14.87 -30.39 -3.24
CA LEU A 220 -15.38 -31.09 -4.43
C LEU A 220 -15.81 -32.54 -4.13
N LYS A 221 -15.08 -33.26 -3.28
CA LYS A 221 -15.44 -34.62 -2.87
C LYS A 221 -16.77 -34.62 -2.09
N THR A 222 -16.92 -33.74 -1.11
CA THR A 222 -18.16 -33.64 -0.32
C THR A 222 -19.36 -33.27 -1.18
N MET A 223 -19.19 -32.47 -2.22
CA MET A 223 -20.24 -32.15 -3.19
C MET A 223 -20.58 -33.32 -4.14
N GLY A 224 -19.63 -34.24 -4.36
CA GLY A 224 -19.81 -35.42 -5.21
C GLY A 224 -20.58 -36.54 -4.52
N ASP A 225 -20.44 -36.67 -3.21
CA ASP A 225 -21.05 -37.74 -2.38
C ASP A 225 -22.49 -37.42 -1.95
N SER A 226 -23.00 -36.22 -2.24
CA SER A 226 -24.38 -35.79 -1.97
C SER A 226 -25.29 -36.09 -3.16
N LYS A 227 -25.57 -37.38 -3.37
CA LYS A 227 -26.64 -37.85 -4.30
C LYS A 227 -27.95 -38.02 -3.58
#